data_565c9fe5b626feff61cd6d74e1412ee4
#
_entry.id   565c9fe5b626feff61cd6d74e1412ee4
#
_cell.length_a   1.000
_cell.length_b   1.000
_cell.length_c   1.000
_cell.angle_alpha   90.00
_cell.angle_beta   90.00
_cell.angle_gamma   90.00
#
_symmetry.space_group_name_H-M   'P 1'
#
loop_
_entity.id
_entity.type
_entity.pdbx_description
1 polymer ?
#
loop_
_entity_poly.entity_id
_entity_poly.type
_entity_poly.pdbx_seq_one_letter_code
_entity_poly.pdbx_strand_id
1 'polypeptide(L)'
;VSAFVRRASGGGNHTVARVALDAFPPPAAPRMGGLATLTAELRSGRLARHFGFDLGNAEAETSAAFEIDPCPAQDFNGAGFLYFSSFVGFIDRAEWHFDGRRAARATTLARDVFFHGNIDPGERLRVRWLAPRRGEGRLVHRCLLERAGDGARLAEAFTLRAV
;
A
#
# COMPACT_ATOMS: atom_id res chain seq x y z
N VAL A 1 9.54 -5.93 4.79
CA VAL A 1 10.78 -6.26 4.09
C VAL A 1 11.28 -5.02 3.38
N SER A 2 12.48 -4.54 3.69
CA SER A 2 13.10 -3.38 3.06
C SER A 2 14.16 -3.81 2.04
N ALA A 3 14.35 -3.00 1.01
CA ALA A 3 15.40 -3.20 0.01
C ALA A 3 16.00 -1.87 -0.38
N PHE A 4 17.30 -1.84 -0.67
CA PHE A 4 17.91 -0.69 -1.33
C PHE A 4 17.46 -0.66 -2.79
N VAL A 5 17.07 0.53 -3.24
CA VAL A 5 16.55 0.74 -4.58
C VAL A 5 17.20 1.98 -5.21
N ARG A 6 17.29 1.99 -6.53
CA ARG A 6 17.68 3.16 -7.33
C ARG A 6 16.70 3.37 -8.47
N ARG A 7 16.62 4.59 -8.96
CA ARG A 7 15.95 4.86 -10.24
C ARG A 7 16.77 4.27 -11.37
N ALA A 8 16.11 3.73 -12.37
CA ALA A 8 16.80 3.42 -13.63
C ALA A 8 17.28 4.72 -14.30
N SER A 9 18.34 4.64 -15.09
CA SER A 9 18.92 5.82 -15.76
C SER A 9 17.86 6.54 -16.60
N GLY A 10 17.68 7.83 -16.36
CA GLY A 10 16.70 8.67 -17.06
C GLY A 10 15.24 8.45 -16.66
N GLY A 11 14.95 7.62 -15.63
CA GLY A 11 13.61 7.34 -15.17
C GLY A 11 13.23 8.07 -13.89
N GLY A 12 11.92 8.32 -13.73
CA GLY A 12 11.32 8.78 -12.49
C GLY A 12 11.13 7.66 -11.47
N ASN A 13 10.30 7.90 -10.45
CA ASN A 13 9.98 6.93 -9.41
C ASN A 13 9.21 5.70 -9.91
N HIS A 14 8.74 5.72 -11.13
CA HIS A 14 8.06 4.60 -11.78
C HIS A 14 9.00 3.45 -12.15
N THR A 15 10.30 3.73 -12.29
CA THR A 15 11.31 2.80 -12.77
C THR A 15 12.35 2.47 -11.70
N VAL A 16 11.87 1.98 -10.56
CA VAL A 16 12.73 1.65 -9.42
C VAL A 16 13.24 0.23 -9.53
N ALA A 17 14.56 0.05 -9.49
CA ALA A 17 15.22 -1.25 -9.48
C ALA A 17 15.89 -1.51 -8.12
N ARG A 18 15.93 -2.77 -7.70
CA ARG A 18 16.72 -3.17 -6.53
C ARG A 18 18.21 -3.00 -6.82
N VAL A 19 18.93 -2.55 -5.81
CA VAL A 19 20.39 -2.48 -5.85
C VAL A 19 20.95 -3.70 -5.12
N ALA A 20 21.78 -4.47 -5.79
CA ALA A 20 22.66 -5.42 -5.14
C ALA A 20 23.82 -4.65 -4.52
N LEU A 21 24.08 -4.85 -3.24
CA LEU A 21 25.22 -4.28 -2.55
C LEU A 21 26.30 -5.36 -2.41
N ASP A 22 27.28 -5.33 -3.31
CA ASP A 22 28.35 -6.32 -3.36
C ASP A 22 29.19 -6.36 -2.08
N ALA A 23 29.22 -5.24 -1.32
CA ALA A 23 29.90 -5.16 -0.03
C ALA A 23 29.22 -5.94 1.12
N PHE A 24 27.98 -6.37 0.93
CA PHE A 24 27.28 -7.17 1.91
C PHE A 24 27.01 -8.55 1.30
N PRO A 25 27.67 -9.61 1.82
CA PRO A 25 27.37 -10.96 1.38
C PRO A 25 25.87 -11.20 1.55
N PRO A 26 25.22 -11.88 0.61
CA PRO A 26 23.82 -12.25 0.78
C PRO A 26 23.69 -13.00 2.10
N PRO A 27 22.71 -12.64 2.95
CA PRO A 27 22.47 -13.36 4.18
C PRO A 27 22.33 -14.84 3.85
N ALA A 28 22.99 -15.70 4.62
CA ALA A 28 22.82 -17.15 4.51
C ALA A 28 21.31 -17.40 4.45
N ALA A 29 20.87 -18.05 3.36
CA ALA A 29 19.51 -18.23 2.88
C ALA A 29 18.45 -17.55 3.77
N PRO A 30 17.81 -16.47 3.35
CA PRO A 30 16.87 -15.77 4.19
C PRO A 30 15.84 -16.80 4.64
N ARG A 31 15.70 -17.00 5.96
CA ARG A 31 14.47 -17.58 6.48
C ARG A 31 13.39 -16.64 6.05
N MET A 32 12.75 -16.95 4.91
CA MET A 32 11.62 -16.18 4.40
C MET A 32 10.55 -16.25 5.49
N GLY A 33 10.55 -15.27 6.38
CA GLY A 33 9.47 -15.12 7.34
C GLY A 33 8.15 -15.05 6.56
N GLY A 34 7.05 -15.48 7.16
CA GLY A 34 5.74 -15.57 6.50
C GLY A 34 5.35 -14.34 5.68
N LEU A 35 5.80 -13.12 6.06
CA LEU A 35 5.54 -11.88 5.32
C LEU A 35 6.21 -11.81 3.94
N ALA A 36 7.38 -12.38 3.77
CA ALA A 36 8.05 -12.37 2.46
C ALA A 36 7.39 -13.37 1.51
N THR A 37 6.97 -14.54 2.00
CA THR A 37 6.18 -15.51 1.26
C THR A 37 4.84 -14.91 0.86
N LEU A 38 4.13 -14.31 1.80
CA LEU A 38 2.85 -13.65 1.58
C LEU A 38 2.96 -12.55 0.50
N THR A 39 4.02 -11.74 0.56
CA THR A 39 4.27 -10.70 -0.46
C THR A 39 4.53 -11.31 -1.85
N ALA A 40 5.29 -12.41 -1.92
CA ALA A 40 5.57 -13.08 -3.17
C ALA A 40 4.30 -13.73 -3.77
N GLU A 41 3.46 -14.32 -2.95
CA GLU A 41 2.19 -14.91 -3.36
C GLU A 41 1.19 -13.85 -3.85
N LEU A 42 1.08 -12.72 -3.13
CA LEU A 42 0.26 -11.60 -3.56
C LEU A 42 0.69 -11.07 -4.92
N ARG A 43 1.99 -10.79 -5.08
CA ARG A 43 2.54 -10.25 -6.33
C ARG A 43 2.41 -11.19 -7.53
N SER A 44 2.45 -12.49 -7.28
CA SER A 44 2.30 -13.51 -8.33
C SER A 44 0.84 -13.89 -8.60
N GLY A 45 -0.12 -13.28 -7.90
CA GLY A 45 -1.54 -13.62 -8.02
C GLY A 45 -1.92 -14.99 -7.45
N ARG A 46 -1.01 -15.66 -6.73
CA ARG A 46 -1.29 -16.96 -6.10
C ARG A 46 -2.02 -16.85 -4.77
N LEU A 47 -1.97 -15.69 -4.12
CA LEU A 47 -2.69 -15.47 -2.87
C LEU A 47 -4.18 -15.33 -3.15
N ALA A 48 -4.94 -16.38 -2.86
CA ALA A 48 -6.38 -16.39 -3.12
C ALA A 48 -7.17 -15.52 -2.13
N ARG A 49 -6.72 -15.45 -0.86
CA ARG A 49 -7.44 -14.75 0.21
C ARG A 49 -6.49 -14.06 1.19
N HIS A 50 -6.89 -12.86 1.66
CA HIS A 50 -6.18 -12.15 2.72
C HIS A 50 -7.17 -11.29 3.53
N PHE A 51 -7.08 -11.30 4.86
CA PHE A 51 -8.03 -10.62 5.77
C PHE A 51 -9.50 -10.93 5.46
N GLY A 52 -9.77 -12.13 4.95
CA GLY A 52 -11.11 -12.57 4.54
C GLY A 52 -11.56 -12.05 3.16
N PHE A 53 -10.77 -11.22 2.47
CA PHE A 53 -11.04 -10.80 1.10
C PHE A 53 -10.60 -11.88 0.11
N ASP A 54 -11.44 -12.11 -0.89
CA ASP A 54 -11.10 -12.92 -2.06
C ASP A 54 -10.38 -12.00 -3.07
N LEU A 55 -9.14 -12.32 -3.41
CA LEU A 55 -8.28 -11.46 -4.23
C LEU A 55 -8.47 -11.69 -5.73
N GLY A 56 -9.10 -12.80 -6.11
CA GLY A 56 -9.40 -13.12 -7.52
C GLY A 56 -10.49 -12.26 -8.13
N ASN A 57 -11.39 -11.68 -7.30
CA ASN A 57 -12.56 -10.91 -7.74
C ASN A 57 -12.49 -9.42 -7.35
N ALA A 58 -11.29 -8.89 -7.15
CA ALA A 58 -11.07 -7.54 -6.62
C ALA A 58 -11.72 -6.39 -7.41
N GLU A 59 -11.99 -6.59 -8.69
CA GLU A 59 -12.56 -5.55 -9.56
C GLU A 59 -14.09 -5.44 -9.45
N ALA A 60 -14.76 -6.48 -8.99
CA ALA A 60 -16.23 -6.51 -8.85
C ALA A 60 -16.73 -5.83 -7.57
N GLU A 61 -15.86 -5.50 -6.62
CA GLU A 61 -16.24 -4.89 -5.36
C GLU A 61 -16.51 -3.38 -5.56
N THR A 62 -17.74 -2.95 -5.32
CA THR A 62 -18.13 -1.53 -5.34
C THR A 62 -17.18 -0.73 -4.48
N SER A 63 -16.50 0.22 -5.06
CA SER A 63 -15.52 1.04 -4.38
C SER A 63 -15.93 2.51 -4.38
N ALA A 64 -15.81 3.14 -3.24
CA ALA A 64 -15.69 4.58 -3.17
C ALA A 64 -14.22 4.95 -3.41
N ALA A 65 -13.99 6.08 -4.05
CA ALA A 65 -12.65 6.55 -4.33
C ALA A 65 -12.53 8.05 -4.12
N PHE A 66 -11.36 8.51 -3.70
CA PHE A 66 -11.04 9.93 -3.69
C PHE A 66 -9.58 10.14 -4.10
N GLU A 67 -9.27 11.32 -4.57
CA GLU A 67 -7.92 11.68 -4.99
C GLU A 67 -7.21 12.52 -3.93
N ILE A 68 -5.92 12.28 -3.81
CA ILE A 68 -5.04 13.01 -2.91
C ILE A 68 -3.95 13.64 -3.76
N ASP A 69 -3.61 14.85 -3.39
CA ASP A 69 -2.46 15.60 -3.91
C ASP A 69 -1.34 15.57 -2.85
N PRO A 70 -0.31 14.71 -3.02
CA PRO A 70 0.74 14.60 -2.04
C PRO A 70 1.59 15.87 -1.99
N CYS A 71 1.88 16.35 -0.77
CA CYS A 71 2.74 17.50 -0.57
C CYS A 71 4.22 17.12 -0.70
N PRO A 72 4.97 17.70 -1.66
CA PRO A 72 6.37 17.34 -1.86
C PRO A 72 7.24 17.50 -0.61
N ALA A 73 6.97 18.53 0.20
CA ALA A 73 7.75 18.83 1.40
C ALA A 73 7.44 17.89 2.59
N GLN A 74 6.28 17.22 2.61
CA GLN A 74 5.83 16.38 3.73
C GLN A 74 5.83 14.91 3.39
N ASP A 75 5.44 14.57 2.16
CA ASP A 75 5.15 13.20 1.77
C ASP A 75 6.32 12.52 1.07
N PHE A 76 7.30 13.29 0.58
CA PHE A 76 8.47 12.77 -0.13
C PHE A 76 9.74 12.88 0.71
N ASN A 77 10.64 11.92 0.56
CA ASN A 77 11.94 11.94 1.20
C ASN A 77 12.95 12.79 0.41
N GLY A 78 14.14 13.03 0.99
CA GLY A 78 15.20 13.82 0.34
C GLY A 78 15.71 13.24 -0.99
N ALA A 79 15.38 11.97 -1.30
CA ALA A 79 15.65 11.35 -2.60
C ALA A 79 14.46 11.49 -3.57
N GLY A 80 13.38 12.18 -3.18
CA GLY A 80 12.19 12.41 -4.00
C GLY A 80 11.29 11.18 -4.15
N PHE A 81 11.40 10.19 -3.27
CA PHE A 81 10.43 9.07 -3.21
C PHE A 81 9.33 9.39 -2.21
N LEU A 82 8.10 9.03 -2.55
CA LEU A 82 7.00 9.04 -1.60
C LEU A 82 7.34 8.11 -0.43
N TYR A 83 7.26 8.61 0.79
CA TYR A 83 7.57 7.85 1.99
C TYR A 83 6.57 6.71 2.20
N PHE A 84 7.06 5.58 2.71
CA PHE A 84 6.17 4.47 3.10
C PHE A 84 5.16 4.88 4.19
N SER A 85 5.53 5.78 5.08
CA SER A 85 4.65 6.34 6.11
C SER A 85 3.54 7.21 5.52
N SER A 86 3.81 7.93 4.43
CA SER A 86 2.78 8.71 3.73
C SER A 86 1.70 7.83 3.12
N PHE A 87 2.06 6.64 2.60
CA PHE A 87 1.07 5.65 2.17
C PHE A 87 0.12 5.27 3.31
N VAL A 88 0.65 5.04 4.52
CA VAL A 88 -0.18 4.75 5.70
C VAL A 88 -1.07 5.94 6.04
N GLY A 89 -0.53 7.16 6.02
CA GLY A 89 -1.29 8.38 6.25
C GLY A 89 -2.42 8.58 5.24
N PHE A 90 -2.21 8.19 3.98
CA PHE A 90 -3.27 8.26 2.95
C PHE A 90 -4.37 7.23 3.18
N ILE A 91 -4.04 6.05 3.69
CA ILE A 91 -5.03 5.07 4.11
C ILE A 91 -5.86 5.62 5.27
N ASP A 92 -5.23 6.25 6.27
CA ASP A 92 -5.94 6.85 7.41
C ASP A 92 -6.83 8.02 6.95
N ARG A 93 -6.39 8.83 5.98
CA ARG A 93 -7.24 9.86 5.36
C ARG A 93 -8.43 9.26 4.61
N ALA A 94 -8.24 8.13 3.94
CA ALA A 94 -9.33 7.40 3.29
C ALA A 94 -10.34 6.90 4.32
N GLU A 95 -9.87 6.30 5.40
CA GLU A 95 -10.71 5.88 6.51
C GLU A 95 -11.52 7.04 7.07
N TRP A 96 -10.88 8.19 7.31
CA TRP A 96 -11.56 9.40 7.76
C TRP A 96 -12.59 9.91 6.75
N HIS A 97 -12.24 9.92 5.47
CA HIS A 97 -13.12 10.41 4.40
C HIS A 97 -14.39 9.56 4.27
N PHE A 98 -14.27 8.24 4.33
CA PHE A 98 -15.39 7.32 4.08
C PHE A 98 -16.14 6.91 5.35
N ASP A 99 -15.49 6.93 6.51
CA ASP A 99 -16.06 6.47 7.79
C ASP A 99 -16.25 7.59 8.82
N GLY A 100 -15.65 8.73 8.63
CA GLY A 100 -15.85 9.94 9.42
C GLY A 100 -15.60 9.75 10.92
N ARG A 101 -16.57 10.13 11.74
CA ARG A 101 -16.44 10.08 13.21
C ARG A 101 -16.21 8.67 13.77
N ARG A 102 -16.61 7.63 13.07
CA ARG A 102 -16.35 6.25 13.49
C ARG A 102 -14.87 5.91 13.34
N ALA A 103 -14.23 6.36 12.24
CA ALA A 103 -12.80 6.20 12.07
C ALA A 103 -11.99 6.83 13.20
N ALA A 104 -12.41 8.00 13.70
CA ALA A 104 -11.73 8.70 14.79
C ALA A 104 -11.73 7.94 16.12
N ARG A 105 -12.70 7.05 16.34
CA ARG A 105 -12.81 6.23 17.56
C ARG A 105 -12.25 4.83 17.40
N ALA A 106 -11.92 4.43 16.18
CA ALA A 106 -11.48 3.09 15.88
C ALA A 106 -9.98 2.94 16.13
N THR A 107 -9.59 1.79 16.71
CA THR A 107 -8.19 1.42 16.92
C THR A 107 -7.74 0.41 15.88
N THR A 108 -6.63 0.68 15.19
CA THR A 108 -6.05 -0.28 14.26
C THR A 108 -5.45 -1.45 15.03
N LEU A 109 -5.97 -2.65 14.82
CA LEU A 109 -5.50 -3.90 15.42
C LEU A 109 -4.42 -4.58 14.56
N ALA A 110 -4.59 -4.53 13.24
CA ALA A 110 -3.64 -5.06 12.28
C ALA A 110 -3.75 -4.31 10.95
N ARG A 111 -2.62 -4.10 10.29
CA ARG A 111 -2.55 -3.55 8.94
C ARG A 111 -1.39 -4.14 8.18
N ASP A 112 -1.69 -4.75 7.05
CA ASP A 112 -0.68 -5.19 6.08
C ASP A 112 -0.70 -4.24 4.88
N VAL A 113 0.47 -3.73 4.51
CA VAL A 113 0.64 -2.84 3.34
C VAL A 113 1.65 -3.48 2.39
N PHE A 114 1.22 -3.69 1.17
CA PHE A 114 2.04 -4.23 0.09
C PHE A 114 2.36 -3.12 -0.91
N PHE A 115 3.64 -2.82 -1.07
CA PHE A 115 4.11 -1.76 -1.97
C PHE A 115 4.42 -2.35 -3.34
N HIS A 116 3.90 -1.74 -4.39
CA HIS A 116 4.06 -2.15 -5.78
C HIS A 116 4.86 -1.13 -6.60
N GLY A 117 4.73 0.16 -6.28
CA GLY A 117 5.34 1.26 -7.02
C GLY A 117 5.49 2.53 -6.20
N ASN A 118 5.91 3.57 -6.88
CA ASN A 118 6.05 4.92 -6.32
C ASN A 118 5.64 5.96 -7.38
N ILE A 119 5.52 7.21 -6.99
CA ILE A 119 5.15 8.33 -7.86
C ILE A 119 6.20 9.43 -7.80
N ASP A 120 6.18 10.30 -8.79
CA ASP A 120 6.99 11.53 -8.79
C ASP A 120 6.26 12.68 -8.07
N PRO A 121 7.00 13.65 -7.51
CA PRO A 121 6.39 14.89 -7.01
C PRO A 121 5.55 15.59 -8.09
N GLY A 122 4.34 16.00 -7.72
CA GLY A 122 3.36 16.59 -8.62
C GLY A 122 2.38 15.61 -9.25
N GLU A 123 2.56 14.31 -9.08
CA GLU A 123 1.55 13.32 -9.46
C GLU A 123 0.53 13.12 -8.35
N ARG A 124 -0.70 12.80 -8.73
CA ARG A 124 -1.83 12.58 -7.82
C ARG A 124 -2.06 11.11 -7.56
N LEU A 125 -2.53 10.81 -6.37
CA LEU A 125 -2.96 9.49 -5.93
C LEU A 125 -4.47 9.37 -5.96
N ARG A 126 -4.96 8.19 -6.32
CA ARG A 126 -6.34 7.77 -6.09
C ARG A 126 -6.36 6.66 -5.04
N VAL A 127 -7.11 6.86 -3.97
CA VAL A 127 -7.36 5.83 -2.96
C VAL A 127 -8.75 5.26 -3.19
N ARG A 128 -8.81 3.96 -3.45
CA ARG A 128 -10.06 3.20 -3.55
C ARG A 128 -10.29 2.44 -2.27
N TRP A 129 -11.46 2.63 -1.69
CA TRP A 129 -11.93 1.93 -0.49
C TRP A 129 -12.83 0.76 -0.92
N LEU A 130 -12.39 -0.46 -0.68
CA LEU A 130 -13.04 -1.66 -1.18
C LEU A 130 -13.75 -2.39 -0.05
N ALA A 131 -15.00 -2.78 -0.32
CA ALA A 131 -15.83 -3.74 0.44
C ALA A 131 -15.62 -3.70 1.97
N PRO A 132 -15.86 -2.59 2.66
CA PRO A 132 -15.74 -2.54 4.10
C PRO A 132 -16.75 -3.48 4.75
N ARG A 133 -16.26 -4.36 5.62
CA ARG A 133 -17.08 -5.33 6.36
C ARG A 133 -17.11 -4.95 7.83
N ARG A 134 -18.30 -4.84 8.41
CA ARG A 134 -18.53 -4.49 9.80
C ARG A 134 -19.25 -5.60 10.52
N GLY A 135 -18.84 -5.90 11.74
CA GLY A 135 -19.48 -6.86 12.61
C GLY A 135 -18.71 -7.04 13.92
N GLU A 136 -19.41 -7.37 14.99
CA GLU A 136 -18.82 -7.71 16.29
C GLU A 136 -17.81 -6.68 16.82
N GLY A 137 -18.09 -5.38 16.66
CA GLY A 137 -17.16 -4.31 17.08
C GLY A 137 -15.88 -4.20 16.23
N ARG A 138 -15.92 -4.74 15.01
CA ARG A 138 -14.77 -4.74 14.09
C ARG A 138 -15.13 -4.15 12.74
N LEU A 139 -14.14 -3.52 12.13
CA LEU A 139 -14.15 -3.09 10.74
C LEU A 139 -12.96 -3.73 10.03
N VAL A 140 -13.23 -4.45 8.95
CA VAL A 140 -12.18 -4.93 8.03
C VAL A 140 -12.40 -4.26 6.69
N HIS A 141 -11.34 -3.71 6.12
CA HIS A 141 -11.41 -3.09 4.79
C HIS A 141 -10.12 -3.30 4.01
N ARG A 142 -10.22 -3.12 2.71
CA ARG A 142 -9.13 -3.13 1.75
C ARG A 142 -9.04 -1.77 1.08
N CYS A 143 -7.84 -1.25 0.89
CA CYS A 143 -7.57 -0.05 0.10
C CYS A 143 -6.61 -0.36 -1.04
N LEU A 144 -6.89 0.16 -2.22
CA LEU A 144 -5.92 0.26 -3.31
C LEU A 144 -5.49 1.71 -3.44
N LEU A 145 -4.19 1.93 -3.50
CA LEU A 145 -3.59 3.21 -3.81
C LEU A 145 -3.05 3.11 -5.24
N GLU A 146 -3.55 3.98 -6.08
CA GLU A 146 -3.26 3.98 -7.52
C GLU A 146 -2.76 5.36 -7.93
N ARG A 147 -1.95 5.44 -8.96
CA ARG A 147 -1.63 6.69 -9.62
C ARG A 147 -2.87 7.17 -10.38
N ALA A 148 -3.28 8.42 -10.15
CA ALA A 148 -4.54 8.92 -10.70
C ALA A 148 -4.53 9.02 -12.23
N GLY A 149 -3.35 9.27 -12.84
CA GLY A 149 -3.21 9.49 -14.27
C GLY A 149 -3.42 8.25 -15.14
N ASP A 150 -2.94 7.09 -14.68
CA ASP A 150 -2.97 5.84 -15.48
C ASP A 150 -3.50 4.62 -14.72
N GLY A 151 -3.87 4.78 -13.46
CA GLY A 151 -4.37 3.68 -12.63
C GLY A 151 -3.30 2.67 -12.19
N ALA A 152 -2.02 2.96 -12.38
CA ALA A 152 -0.96 2.07 -11.95
C ALA A 152 -1.02 1.84 -10.44
N ARG A 153 -1.03 0.59 -10.01
CA ARG A 153 -1.09 0.21 -8.60
C ARG A 153 0.21 0.56 -7.89
N LEU A 154 0.12 1.34 -6.83
CA LEU A 154 1.25 1.79 -6.02
C LEU A 154 1.34 1.03 -4.71
N ALA A 155 0.21 0.80 -4.05
CA ALA A 155 0.13 0.00 -2.84
C ALA A 155 -1.25 -0.65 -2.71
N GLU A 156 -1.29 -1.68 -1.87
CA GLU A 156 -2.50 -2.35 -1.46
C GLU A 156 -2.44 -2.56 0.05
N ALA A 157 -3.50 -2.22 0.75
CA ALA A 157 -3.57 -2.31 2.20
C ALA A 157 -4.80 -3.07 2.65
N PHE A 158 -4.60 -3.92 3.65
CA PHE A 158 -5.64 -4.64 4.38
C PHE A 158 -5.59 -4.18 5.84
N THR A 159 -6.72 -3.75 6.37
CA THR A 159 -6.78 -3.20 7.72
C THR A 159 -7.90 -3.86 8.51
N LEU A 160 -7.58 -4.25 9.75
CA LEU A 160 -8.53 -4.66 10.78
C LEU A 160 -8.54 -3.62 11.89
N ARG A 161 -9.71 -3.12 12.24
CA ARG A 161 -9.90 -2.15 13.32
C ARG A 161 -10.93 -2.64 14.34
N ALA A 162 -10.73 -2.28 15.61
CA ALA A 162 -11.80 -2.24 16.60
C ALA A 162 -12.58 -0.93 16.47
N VAL A 163 -13.91 -0.96 16.48
CA VAL A 163 -14.80 0.18 16.25
C VAL A 163 -15.85 0.28 17.35
#